data_b1f7f0a51dcccff016e55e1721929599
#
_entry.id   b1f7f0a51dcccff016e55e1721929599
#
_cell.length_a   1.000
_cell.length_b   1.000
_cell.length_c   1.000
_cell.angle_alpha   90.00
_cell.angle_beta   90.00
_cell.angle_gamma   90.00
#
_symmetry.space_group_name_H-M   'P 1'
#
loop_
_entity.id
_entity.type
_entity.pdbx_description
1 polymer ?
#
loop_
_entity_poly.entity_id
_entity_poly.type
_entity_poly.pdbx_seq_one_letter_code
_entity_poly.pdbx_strand_id
1 'polypeptide(L)'
;MIFEGSISVKAVMLANKRPIEKIVIDKKKHDKDTAFIIAKAHELGIHVEKADREKIDALCSGTSHGGVILYGGDRRNDALDQLIKSKFLCLLEGIEDPFNFGYCLRSLLAAGCEGVIVGTRNWLDSASTVTKSSGGASEYLPIYVADDLANAIL
;
A
#
# COMPACT_ATOMS: atom_id res chain seq x y z
N MET A 1 -9.61 -3.54 -5.65
CA MET A 1 -9.75 -3.16 -4.22
C MET A 1 -9.68 -1.64 -4.07
N ILE A 2 -10.14 -1.08 -2.93
CA ILE A 2 -10.18 0.38 -2.70
C ILE A 2 -9.13 0.74 -1.64
N PHE A 3 -8.25 1.69 -1.96
CA PHE A 3 -7.29 2.28 -1.05
C PHE A 3 -7.79 3.65 -0.61
N GLU A 4 -7.82 3.88 0.70
CA GLU A 4 -8.45 5.04 1.31
C GLU A 4 -7.43 6.02 1.89
N GLY A 5 -7.65 7.31 1.63
CA GLY A 5 -6.87 8.40 2.19
C GLY A 5 -5.62 8.78 1.40
N SER A 6 -5.24 10.05 1.49
CA SER A 6 -4.15 10.61 0.68
C SER A 6 -2.81 9.89 0.87
N ILE A 7 -2.52 9.39 2.08
CA ILE A 7 -1.26 8.67 2.37
C ILE A 7 -1.21 7.36 1.61
N SER A 8 -2.28 6.53 1.71
CA SER A 8 -2.38 5.25 1.01
C SER A 8 -2.35 5.45 -0.51
N VAL A 9 -3.12 6.40 -1.01
CA VAL A 9 -3.20 6.73 -2.44
C VAL A 9 -1.83 7.14 -2.99
N LYS A 10 -1.13 8.04 -2.30
CA LYS A 10 0.24 8.44 -2.68
C LYS A 10 1.21 7.25 -2.67
N ALA A 11 1.15 6.40 -1.64
CA ALA A 11 2.03 5.24 -1.56
C ALA A 11 1.83 4.28 -2.73
N VAL A 12 0.58 3.93 -3.05
CA VAL A 12 0.25 3.07 -4.20
C VAL A 12 0.76 3.66 -5.51
N MET A 13 0.54 4.97 -5.74
CA MET A 13 0.98 5.65 -6.96
C MET A 13 2.51 5.69 -7.08
N LEU A 14 3.21 6.05 -6.01
CA LEU A 14 4.66 6.25 -6.02
C LEU A 14 5.43 4.92 -6.07
N ALA A 15 4.96 3.90 -5.36
CA ALA A 15 5.57 2.58 -5.39
C ALA A 15 5.38 1.85 -6.73
N ASN A 16 4.30 2.16 -7.46
CA ASN A 16 3.97 1.58 -8.77
C ASN A 16 4.04 0.04 -8.79
N LYS A 17 3.61 -0.60 -7.71
CA LYS A 17 3.60 -2.07 -7.57
C LYS A 17 2.24 -2.70 -7.87
N ARG A 18 1.24 -1.89 -8.22
CA ARG A 18 -0.14 -2.32 -8.53
C ARG A 18 -0.65 -1.66 -9.80
N PRO A 19 -1.51 -2.32 -10.57
CA PRO A 19 -2.29 -1.62 -11.58
C PRO A 19 -3.26 -0.68 -10.89
N ILE A 20 -3.39 0.54 -11.43
CA ILE A 20 -4.30 1.56 -10.93
C ILE A 20 -5.37 1.80 -12.00
N GLU A 21 -6.63 1.62 -11.62
CA GLU A 21 -7.78 1.83 -12.52
C GLU A 21 -8.17 3.31 -12.57
N LYS A 22 -8.42 3.90 -11.41
CA LYS A 22 -8.80 5.31 -11.26
C LYS A 22 -8.62 5.83 -9.85
N ILE A 23 -8.65 7.14 -9.71
CA ILE A 23 -8.68 7.85 -8.43
C ILE A 23 -9.97 8.65 -8.35
N VAL A 24 -10.65 8.63 -7.20
CA VAL A 24 -11.84 9.45 -6.94
C VAL A 24 -11.54 10.43 -5.82
N ILE A 25 -11.83 11.71 -6.06
CA ILE A 25 -11.53 12.81 -5.14
C ILE A 25 -12.80 13.63 -4.89
N ASP A 26 -13.05 13.98 -3.65
CA ASP A 26 -14.12 14.89 -3.26
C ASP A 26 -13.97 16.24 -3.98
N LYS A 27 -15.05 16.70 -4.64
CA LYS A 27 -15.11 17.96 -5.40
C LYS A 27 -14.66 19.17 -4.56
N LYS A 28 -14.93 19.15 -3.25
CA LYS A 28 -14.63 20.23 -2.31
C LYS A 28 -13.22 20.15 -1.70
N LYS A 29 -12.46 19.09 -2.00
CA LYS A 29 -11.13 18.89 -1.43
C LYS A 29 -10.05 19.58 -2.26
N HIS A 30 -9.35 20.54 -1.65
CA HIS A 30 -8.35 21.41 -2.31
C HIS A 30 -7.11 21.64 -1.41
N ASP A 31 -6.50 20.56 -0.91
CA ASP A 31 -5.26 20.64 -0.15
C ASP A 31 -4.01 20.27 -0.99
N LYS A 32 -2.83 20.44 -0.40
CA LYS A 32 -1.54 20.16 -1.05
C LYS A 32 -1.41 18.71 -1.49
N ASP A 33 -1.92 17.77 -0.68
CA ASP A 33 -1.88 16.34 -1.00
C ASP A 33 -2.75 16.04 -2.22
N THR A 34 -3.93 16.65 -2.29
CA THR A 34 -4.84 16.52 -3.44
C THR A 34 -4.21 17.08 -4.70
N ALA A 35 -3.58 18.24 -4.63
CA ALA A 35 -2.88 18.84 -5.79
C ALA A 35 -1.75 17.92 -6.28
N PHE A 36 -0.96 17.38 -5.36
CA PHE A 36 0.10 16.41 -5.70
C PHE A 36 -0.47 15.16 -6.38
N ILE A 37 -1.53 14.57 -5.82
CA ILE A 37 -2.17 13.35 -6.36
C ILE A 37 -2.67 13.60 -7.78
N ILE A 38 -3.33 14.74 -8.03
CA ILE A 38 -3.85 15.09 -9.36
C ILE A 38 -2.70 15.25 -10.37
N ALA A 39 -1.66 15.99 -10.00
CA ALA A 39 -0.50 16.19 -10.87
C ALA A 39 0.21 14.87 -11.21
N LYS A 40 0.42 14.02 -10.20
CA LYS A 40 1.05 12.72 -10.39
C LYS A 40 0.18 11.75 -11.18
N ALA A 41 -1.14 11.77 -10.97
CA ALA A 41 -2.08 10.97 -11.75
C ALA A 41 -2.03 11.36 -13.24
N HIS A 42 -1.97 12.65 -13.53
CA HIS A 42 -1.84 13.15 -14.91
C HIS A 42 -0.51 12.67 -15.55
N GLU A 43 0.60 12.78 -14.83
CA GLU A 43 1.92 12.27 -15.27
C GLU A 43 1.88 10.77 -15.61
N LEU A 44 1.16 9.97 -14.79
CA LEU A 44 1.05 8.53 -14.94
C LEU A 44 -0.08 8.08 -15.89
N GLY A 45 -0.85 9.00 -16.45
CA GLY A 45 -2.01 8.70 -17.31
C GLY A 45 -3.18 8.05 -16.56
N ILE A 46 -3.30 8.29 -15.24
CA ILE A 46 -4.35 7.73 -14.40
C ILE A 46 -5.57 8.64 -14.42
N HIS A 47 -6.75 8.06 -14.66
CA HIS A 47 -8.01 8.80 -14.65
C HIS A 47 -8.37 9.29 -13.23
N VAL A 48 -8.69 10.59 -13.11
CA VAL A 48 -9.15 11.21 -11.86
C VAL A 48 -10.59 11.65 -12.01
N GLU A 49 -11.47 11.06 -11.19
CA GLU A 49 -12.89 11.39 -11.10
C GLU A 49 -13.13 12.35 -9.92
N LYS A 50 -13.92 13.41 -10.12
CA LYS A 50 -14.41 14.26 -9.04
C LYS A 50 -15.82 13.82 -8.66
N ALA A 51 -16.06 13.57 -7.37
CA ALA A 51 -17.34 13.09 -6.86
C ALA A 51 -17.80 13.89 -5.63
N ASP A 52 -19.08 13.79 -5.31
CA ASP A 52 -19.60 14.32 -4.07
C ASP A 52 -19.19 13.44 -2.90
N ARG A 53 -19.06 14.01 -1.72
CA ARG A 53 -18.60 13.34 -0.51
C ARG A 53 -19.42 12.08 -0.20
N GLU A 54 -20.75 12.19 -0.32
CA GLU A 54 -21.69 11.10 -0.05
C GLU A 54 -21.43 9.88 -0.96
N LYS A 55 -21.04 10.12 -2.20
CA LYS A 55 -20.67 9.03 -3.12
C LYS A 55 -19.41 8.29 -2.64
N ILE A 56 -18.41 9.02 -2.15
CA ILE A 56 -17.18 8.44 -1.63
C ILE A 56 -17.46 7.68 -0.33
N ASP A 57 -18.25 8.27 0.59
CA ASP A 57 -18.64 7.65 1.84
C ASP A 57 -19.37 6.30 1.62
N ALA A 58 -20.21 6.22 0.60
CA ALA A 58 -20.93 5.00 0.24
C ALA A 58 -20.02 3.87 -0.31
N LEU A 59 -18.82 4.21 -0.81
CA LEU A 59 -17.86 3.25 -1.37
C LEU A 59 -16.85 2.74 -0.32
N CYS A 60 -16.78 3.40 0.82
CA CYS A 60 -15.81 3.12 1.88
C CYS A 60 -16.48 2.45 3.08
N SER A 61 -15.69 1.68 3.84
CA SER A 61 -16.17 1.05 5.07
C SER A 61 -16.20 2.00 6.29
N GLY A 62 -15.78 3.26 6.12
CA GLY A 62 -15.73 4.26 7.18
C GLY A 62 -15.49 5.68 6.67
N THR A 63 -15.40 6.65 7.58
CA THR A 63 -15.26 8.07 7.25
C THR A 63 -13.80 8.57 7.19
N SER A 64 -12.83 7.69 7.43
CA SER A 64 -11.40 8.04 7.56
C SER A 64 -10.65 8.14 6.22
N HIS A 65 -11.35 8.06 5.08
CA HIS A 65 -10.77 8.21 3.73
C HIS A 65 -10.36 9.65 3.38
N GLY A 66 -10.79 10.64 4.16
CA GLY A 66 -10.42 12.05 3.94
C GLY A 66 -10.82 12.61 2.57
N GLY A 67 -11.78 12.00 1.87
CA GLY A 67 -12.26 12.43 0.55
C GLY A 67 -11.36 12.05 -0.63
N VAL A 68 -10.50 11.05 -0.47
CA VAL A 68 -9.65 10.52 -1.57
C VAL A 68 -9.63 9.00 -1.49
N ILE A 69 -9.93 8.36 -2.61
CA ILE A 69 -9.82 6.90 -2.77
C ILE A 69 -9.20 6.55 -4.13
N LEU A 70 -8.57 5.38 -4.19
CA LEU A 70 -7.96 4.82 -5.38
C LEU A 70 -8.47 3.40 -5.59
N TYR A 71 -8.84 3.08 -6.82
CA TYR A 71 -9.14 1.72 -7.26
C TYR A 71 -7.87 1.09 -7.82
N GLY A 72 -7.38 0.04 -7.17
CA GLY A 72 -6.17 -0.67 -7.57
C GLY A 72 -6.35 -2.18 -7.55
N GLY A 73 -5.51 -2.86 -8.30
CA GLY A 73 -5.44 -4.32 -8.36
C GLY A 73 -4.44 -4.93 -7.38
N ASP A 74 -4.07 -6.18 -7.64
CA ASP A 74 -3.15 -6.93 -6.81
C ASP A 74 -1.72 -6.39 -6.89
N ARG A 75 -1.00 -6.53 -5.79
CA ARG A 75 0.40 -6.15 -5.70
C ARG A 75 1.27 -7.18 -6.43
N ARG A 76 2.22 -6.70 -7.21
CA ARG A 76 3.28 -7.56 -7.74
C ARG A 76 4.21 -7.95 -6.61
N ASN A 77 4.52 -9.25 -6.50
CA ASN A 77 5.52 -9.75 -5.56
C ASN A 77 6.92 -9.36 -6.02
N ASP A 78 7.77 -9.07 -5.05
CA ASP A 78 9.19 -8.83 -5.30
C ASP A 78 9.93 -10.19 -5.35
N ALA A 79 10.95 -10.29 -6.19
CA ALA A 79 11.73 -11.52 -6.31
C ALA A 79 12.79 -11.59 -5.20
N LEU A 80 13.10 -12.81 -4.73
CA LEU A 80 14.12 -13.02 -3.69
C LEU A 80 15.49 -12.46 -4.11
N ASP A 81 15.88 -12.59 -5.36
CA ASP A 81 17.15 -12.10 -5.90
C ASP A 81 17.34 -10.60 -5.72
N GLN A 82 16.25 -9.84 -5.63
CA GLN A 82 16.29 -8.39 -5.35
C GLN A 82 16.61 -8.10 -3.88
N LEU A 83 16.27 -9.04 -2.97
CA LEU A 83 16.46 -8.88 -1.54
C LEU A 83 17.83 -9.40 -1.05
N ILE A 84 18.42 -10.37 -1.75
CA ILE A 84 19.68 -11.04 -1.31
C ILE A 84 20.86 -10.05 -1.10
N LYS A 85 20.86 -8.93 -1.81
CA LYS A 85 21.91 -7.91 -1.70
C LYS A 85 21.68 -6.90 -0.59
N SER A 86 20.56 -6.99 0.09
CA SER A 86 20.17 -6.05 1.15
C SER A 86 21.00 -6.29 2.42
N LYS A 87 21.34 -5.22 3.11
CA LYS A 87 22.10 -5.28 4.37
C LYS A 87 21.22 -5.54 5.58
N PHE A 88 19.93 -5.20 5.46
CA PHE A 88 18.94 -5.40 6.52
C PHE A 88 17.67 -5.99 5.94
N LEU A 89 17.51 -7.29 6.13
CA LEU A 89 16.29 -8.04 5.84
C LEU A 89 15.60 -8.44 7.12
N CYS A 90 14.28 -8.53 7.09
CA CYS A 90 13.48 -9.04 8.18
C CYS A 90 12.58 -10.19 7.70
N LEU A 91 12.52 -11.24 8.47
CA LEU A 91 11.54 -12.32 8.30
C LEU A 91 10.41 -12.09 9.29
N LEU A 92 9.16 -12.04 8.79
CA LEU A 92 7.96 -11.92 9.61
C LEU A 92 7.11 -13.17 9.51
N GLU A 93 6.83 -13.78 10.64
CA GLU A 93 5.95 -14.93 10.77
C GLU A 93 5.03 -14.79 11.99
N GLY A 94 3.86 -15.44 11.93
CA GLY A 94 2.95 -15.55 13.08
C GLY A 94 2.20 -14.27 13.45
N ILE A 95 2.15 -13.26 12.56
CA ILE A 95 1.34 -12.06 12.81
C ILE A 95 -0.15 -12.41 12.64
N GLU A 96 -0.96 -12.16 13.66
CA GLU A 96 -2.33 -12.66 13.73
C GLU A 96 -3.39 -11.78 13.07
N ASP A 97 -3.08 -10.50 12.80
CA ASP A 97 -4.03 -9.58 12.18
C ASP A 97 -3.36 -8.57 11.22
N PRO A 98 -4.13 -8.00 10.27
CA PRO A 98 -3.59 -7.09 9.25
C PRO A 98 -3.13 -5.73 9.80
N PHE A 99 -3.67 -5.26 10.93
CA PHE A 99 -3.24 -4.00 11.53
C PHE A 99 -1.84 -4.14 12.13
N ASN A 100 -1.60 -5.20 12.92
CA ASN A 100 -0.29 -5.49 13.49
C ASN A 100 0.74 -5.76 12.39
N PHE A 101 0.36 -6.46 11.33
CA PHE A 101 1.23 -6.65 10.17
C PHE A 101 1.62 -5.29 9.55
N GLY A 102 0.66 -4.41 9.33
CA GLY A 102 0.94 -3.05 8.83
C GLY A 102 1.84 -2.24 9.78
N TYR A 103 1.62 -2.30 11.09
CA TYR A 103 2.48 -1.63 12.08
C TYR A 103 3.92 -2.16 12.08
N CYS A 104 4.10 -3.48 11.92
CA CYS A 104 5.43 -4.07 11.74
C CYS A 104 6.13 -3.51 10.50
N LEU A 105 5.46 -3.51 9.35
CA LEU A 105 6.03 -2.97 8.11
C LEU A 105 6.40 -1.49 8.22
N ARG A 106 5.56 -0.69 8.88
CA ARG A 106 5.84 0.73 9.13
C ARG A 106 7.11 0.91 9.97
N SER A 107 7.23 0.14 11.05
CA SER A 107 8.39 0.20 11.95
C SER A 107 9.66 -0.26 11.25
N LEU A 108 9.59 -1.32 10.46
CA LEU A 108 10.71 -1.84 9.68
C LEU A 108 11.20 -0.83 8.63
N LEU A 109 10.28 -0.21 7.88
CA LEU A 109 10.65 0.83 6.92
C LEU A 109 11.34 2.00 7.62
N ALA A 110 10.80 2.47 8.75
CA ALA A 110 11.39 3.56 9.52
C ALA A 110 12.76 3.22 10.10
N ALA A 111 13.00 1.92 10.41
CA ALA A 111 14.30 1.43 10.88
C ALA A 111 15.32 1.20 9.75
N GLY A 112 14.96 1.46 8.50
CA GLY A 112 15.84 1.27 7.35
C GLY A 112 15.90 -0.17 6.84
N CYS A 113 14.89 -0.99 7.13
CA CYS A 113 14.77 -2.33 6.55
C CYS A 113 14.64 -2.21 5.03
N GLU A 114 15.40 -3.01 4.30
CA GLU A 114 15.49 -2.98 2.84
C GLU A 114 14.62 -4.04 2.17
N GLY A 115 14.10 -4.99 2.93
CA GLY A 115 13.18 -6.01 2.43
C GLY A 115 12.62 -6.88 3.53
N VAL A 116 11.47 -7.49 3.26
CA VAL A 116 10.75 -8.35 4.19
C VAL A 116 10.45 -9.68 3.52
N ILE A 117 10.69 -10.77 4.24
CA ILE A 117 10.33 -12.12 3.83
C ILE A 117 9.13 -12.55 4.69
N VAL A 118 8.08 -13.03 4.06
CA VAL A 118 6.87 -13.53 4.71
C VAL A 118 6.52 -14.92 4.18
N GLY A 119 5.85 -15.73 4.99
CA GLY A 119 5.28 -17.00 4.53
C GLY A 119 4.02 -16.81 3.69
N THR A 120 3.47 -17.92 3.19
CA THR A 120 2.21 -17.94 2.44
C THR A 120 1.03 -17.47 3.28
N ARG A 121 1.06 -17.71 4.59
CA ARG A 121 0.10 -17.15 5.54
C ARG A 121 0.53 -15.75 5.97
N ASN A 122 0.11 -14.78 5.20
CA ASN A 122 0.38 -13.36 5.44
C ASN A 122 -0.89 -12.53 5.22
N TRP A 123 -0.80 -11.20 5.37
CA TRP A 123 -1.95 -10.29 5.29
C TRP A 123 -1.94 -9.41 4.02
N LEU A 124 -1.18 -9.77 2.99
CA LEU A 124 -1.10 -8.99 1.75
C LEU A 124 -2.44 -8.91 1.00
N ASP A 125 -3.31 -9.91 1.17
CA ASP A 125 -4.66 -9.92 0.61
C ASP A 125 -5.59 -8.88 1.27
N SER A 126 -5.29 -8.49 2.51
CA SER A 126 -5.96 -7.39 3.22
C SER A 126 -5.33 -6.04 2.89
N ALA A 127 -4.94 -5.83 1.65
CA ALA A 127 -4.06 -4.75 1.18
C ALA A 127 -4.52 -3.34 1.59
N SER A 128 -5.83 -3.05 1.53
CA SER A 128 -6.36 -1.74 1.93
C SER A 128 -6.08 -1.44 3.42
N THR A 129 -6.33 -2.42 4.29
CA THR A 129 -6.08 -2.32 5.72
C THR A 129 -4.57 -2.22 6.00
N VAL A 130 -3.77 -3.08 5.38
CA VAL A 130 -2.31 -3.10 5.55
C VAL A 130 -1.66 -1.81 5.05
N THR A 131 -2.06 -1.31 3.90
CA THR A 131 -1.52 -0.04 3.36
C THR A 131 -1.86 1.12 4.28
N LYS A 132 -3.08 1.16 4.83
CA LYS A 132 -3.53 2.20 5.74
C LYS A 132 -2.81 2.13 7.09
N SER A 133 -2.76 0.98 7.73
CA SER A 133 -2.10 0.78 9.04
C SER A 133 -0.59 0.95 8.96
N SER A 134 0.03 0.57 7.84
CA SER A 134 1.46 0.78 7.62
C SER A 134 1.83 2.21 7.23
N GLY A 135 0.86 3.11 7.02
CA GLY A 135 1.14 4.44 6.46
C GLY A 135 1.76 4.38 5.07
N GLY A 136 1.45 3.35 4.29
CA GLY A 136 1.97 3.11 2.95
C GLY A 136 3.26 2.30 2.90
N ALA A 137 3.86 1.92 4.03
CA ALA A 137 5.13 1.16 4.05
C ALA A 137 5.03 -0.17 3.30
N SER A 138 3.87 -0.82 3.31
CA SER A 138 3.61 -2.05 2.56
C SER A 138 3.79 -1.91 1.05
N GLU A 139 3.65 -0.71 0.52
CA GLU A 139 3.84 -0.44 -0.90
C GLU A 139 5.31 -0.17 -1.23
N TYR A 140 6.05 0.49 -0.34
CA TYR A 140 7.45 0.86 -0.56
C TYR A 140 8.43 -0.28 -0.30
N LEU A 141 8.23 -1.05 0.78
CA LEU A 141 9.11 -2.16 1.11
C LEU A 141 9.05 -3.26 0.04
N PRO A 142 10.18 -3.78 -0.41
CA PRO A 142 10.23 -5.05 -1.12
C PRO A 142 9.73 -6.17 -0.20
N ILE A 143 8.75 -6.96 -0.65
CA ILE A 143 8.19 -8.08 0.11
C ILE A 143 8.22 -9.33 -0.76
N TYR A 144 8.95 -10.35 -0.30
CA TYR A 144 8.99 -11.67 -0.89
C TYR A 144 8.11 -12.63 -0.09
N VAL A 145 7.26 -13.36 -0.80
CA VAL A 145 6.42 -14.42 -0.21
C VAL A 145 7.10 -15.75 -0.46
N ALA A 146 7.56 -16.40 0.59
CA ALA A 146 8.23 -17.70 0.55
C ALA A 146 7.22 -18.83 0.77
N ASP A 147 7.31 -19.89 -0.04
CA ASP A 147 6.53 -21.12 0.16
C ASP A 147 6.98 -21.85 1.44
N ASP A 148 8.26 -21.79 1.71
CA ASP A 148 8.91 -22.32 2.92
C ASP A 148 9.91 -21.30 3.46
N LEU A 149 9.63 -20.77 4.66
CA LEU A 149 10.46 -19.77 5.30
C LEU A 149 11.82 -20.30 5.72
N ALA A 150 11.91 -21.58 6.12
CA ALA A 150 13.19 -22.19 6.52
C ALA A 150 14.14 -22.28 5.32
N ASN A 151 13.64 -22.66 4.16
CA ASN A 151 14.43 -22.72 2.92
C ASN A 151 14.78 -21.34 2.36
N ALA A 152 14.04 -20.30 2.73
CA ALA A 152 14.33 -18.93 2.28
C ALA A 152 15.53 -18.30 3.04
N ILE A 153 15.98 -18.92 4.14
CA ILE A 153 17.08 -18.43 4.99
C ILE A 153 18.41 -19.13 4.65
N LEU A 154 18.35 -20.30 4.04
CA LEU A 154 19.51 -21.10 3.63
C LEU A 154 20.06 -20.64 2.29
#